data_9024404231fefd062e8d7374adf0a1e1
#
_entry.id   9024404231fefd062e8d7374adf0a1e1
#
_cell.length_a   1.000
_cell.length_b   1.000
_cell.length_c   1.000
_cell.angle_alpha   90.00
_cell.angle_beta   90.00
_cell.angle_gamma   90.00
#
_symmetry.space_group_name_H-M   'P 1'
#
loop_
_entity.id
_entity.type
_entity.pdbx_description
1 polymer ?
#
loop_
_entity_poly.entity_id
_entity_poly.type
_entity_poly.pdbx_seq_one_letter_code
_entity_poly.pdbx_strand_id
1 'polypeptide(L)'
;MTGIKEKLKIKLSRKQKEALKVCLDNKHTAIGYGGGAWWGKTYLGAIRLWLMCIKYAGVRYAIVRDTLKNAKATTVKSLEKFYQDYNIDEKYRWKLNEQKSIIKFKNGSEIVLLEGCYYPSDPLYNRFGSLELTGAFIEESAECPIEGIEYIQTRVWRQLNEKYWILWKVLETFNPNPGHVYERYYMWKHKDGEQAIFIPALVSENPFIGEQYVKNLERASEGIKRRLLYGERKFDDNVRMLFKFDDIQALHENKRKWSKTYLICDVARFGKDTTRISLWKGNERFRVKTYEKSSTKDTINAITYFVEQYWIDWNNVVVDAVWVWWWVVDWLPNCRSFISNAKPVATYSKNNYADLRSQCAFLLQEKVQNKEIAVKREHEQRDEDRRILEQELMNTYIDERSVDGKSRIEPKDKMKERIGHSPDLLDTMIMRMYPYLLGETDSTDNDLNPITR
;
A
#
# COMPACT_ATOMS: atom_id res chain seq x y z
N MET A 1 42.48 12.84 -13.52
CA MET A 1 41.64 11.70 -13.91
C MET A 1 42.45 10.70 -14.74
N THR A 2 43.43 10.05 -14.13
CA THR A 2 44.28 9.08 -14.77
C THR A 2 44.35 7.87 -13.86
N GLY A 3 43.54 6.84 -14.12
CA GLY A 3 43.61 5.63 -13.33
C GLY A 3 42.55 4.55 -13.52
N ILE A 4 41.57 4.72 -14.40
CA ILE A 4 40.68 3.63 -14.81
C ILE A 4 41.08 3.23 -16.24
N LYS A 5 42.27 2.72 -16.43
CA LYS A 5 42.75 2.28 -17.76
C LYS A 5 42.40 0.83 -18.11
N GLU A 6 41.91 0.03 -17.21
CA GLU A 6 41.26 -1.23 -17.55
C GLU A 6 39.74 -1.00 -17.54
N LYS A 7 39.14 -1.04 -18.74
CA LYS A 7 37.68 -0.93 -18.90
C LYS A 7 37.04 -2.11 -18.23
N LEU A 8 36.55 -1.92 -17.00
CA LEU A 8 35.73 -2.92 -16.32
C LEU A 8 34.48 -3.21 -17.19
N LYS A 9 34.43 -4.39 -17.79
CA LYS A 9 33.30 -4.81 -18.64
C LYS A 9 32.24 -5.49 -17.78
N ILE A 10 31.30 -4.70 -17.25
CA ILE A 10 30.17 -5.22 -16.49
C ILE A 10 29.17 -5.86 -17.46
N LYS A 11 28.84 -7.14 -17.23
CA LYS A 11 27.81 -7.86 -17.99
C LYS A 11 26.44 -7.50 -17.46
N LEU A 12 25.64 -6.79 -18.28
CA LEU A 12 24.27 -6.40 -17.98
C LEU A 12 23.34 -6.90 -19.08
N SER A 13 22.12 -7.31 -18.71
CA SER A 13 21.06 -7.59 -19.66
C SER A 13 20.67 -6.33 -20.44
N ARG A 14 19.90 -6.48 -21.52
CA ARG A 14 19.38 -5.35 -22.31
C ARG A 14 18.60 -4.38 -21.42
N LYS A 15 17.70 -4.90 -20.58
CA LYS A 15 16.87 -4.10 -19.69
C LYS A 15 17.66 -3.42 -18.57
N GLN A 16 18.66 -4.10 -18.01
CA GLN A 16 19.55 -3.46 -17.05
C GLN A 16 20.37 -2.31 -17.66
N LYS A 17 20.83 -2.46 -18.90
CA LYS A 17 21.51 -1.36 -19.61
C LYS A 17 20.59 -0.18 -19.86
N GLU A 18 19.33 -0.43 -20.27
CA GLU A 18 18.29 0.57 -20.42
C GLU A 18 18.04 1.32 -19.10
N ALA A 19 17.80 0.58 -18.01
CA ALA A 19 17.56 1.14 -16.70
C ALA A 19 18.77 1.93 -16.16
N LEU A 20 19.99 1.40 -16.31
CA LEU A 20 21.20 2.10 -15.90
C LEU A 20 21.40 3.41 -16.68
N LYS A 21 21.11 3.42 -17.98
CA LYS A 21 21.17 4.63 -18.80
C LYS A 21 20.23 5.72 -18.28
N VAL A 22 18.99 5.35 -17.92
CA VAL A 22 18.02 6.26 -17.32
C VAL A 22 18.48 6.71 -15.92
N CYS A 23 19.01 5.80 -15.11
CA CYS A 23 19.57 6.14 -13.79
C CYS A 23 20.72 7.16 -13.86
N LEU A 24 21.38 7.29 -15.00
CA LEU A 24 22.54 8.17 -15.21
C LEU A 24 22.22 9.38 -16.09
N ASP A 25 20.99 9.53 -16.59
CA ASP A 25 20.59 10.70 -17.40
C ASP A 25 20.35 11.95 -16.54
N ASN A 26 20.10 13.08 -17.19
CA ASN A 26 19.78 14.35 -16.54
C ASN A 26 18.29 14.74 -16.73
N LYS A 27 17.42 13.76 -16.91
CA LYS A 27 15.99 14.01 -17.19
C LYS A 27 15.07 13.44 -16.13
N HIS A 28 15.23 12.16 -15.79
CA HIS A 28 14.28 11.47 -14.94
C HIS A 28 14.70 11.51 -13.47
N THR A 29 13.73 11.76 -12.58
CA THR A 29 13.95 11.86 -11.13
C THR A 29 13.39 10.65 -10.38
N ALA A 30 12.24 10.13 -10.80
CA ALA A 30 11.63 8.93 -10.24
C ALA A 30 11.72 7.78 -11.25
N ILE A 31 12.36 6.70 -10.88
CA ILE A 31 12.65 5.58 -11.78
C ILE A 31 12.10 4.30 -11.17
N GLY A 32 11.05 3.76 -11.76
CA GLY A 32 10.54 2.42 -11.45
C GLY A 32 11.23 1.37 -12.33
N TYR A 33 11.83 0.36 -11.72
CA TYR A 33 12.39 -0.79 -12.41
C TYR A 33 11.80 -2.07 -11.83
N GLY A 34 10.85 -2.65 -12.54
CA GLY A 34 10.03 -3.72 -11.99
C GLY A 34 9.49 -4.67 -13.05
N GLY A 35 8.80 -5.70 -12.59
CA GLY A 35 8.27 -6.76 -13.44
C GLY A 35 8.47 -8.12 -12.79
N GLY A 36 8.77 -9.17 -13.58
CA GLY A 36 8.96 -10.52 -13.08
C GLY A 36 10.04 -10.69 -12.02
N ALA A 37 10.15 -11.88 -11.45
CA ALA A 37 11.20 -12.20 -10.49
C ALA A 37 12.59 -12.36 -11.16
N TRP A 38 13.65 -12.30 -10.35
CA TRP A 38 15.04 -12.58 -10.76
C TRP A 38 15.63 -11.73 -11.90
N TRP A 39 15.20 -10.48 -12.00
CA TRP A 39 15.71 -9.53 -13.01
C TRP A 39 17.02 -8.87 -12.64
N GLY A 40 17.65 -9.29 -11.56
CA GLY A 40 18.85 -8.58 -11.07
C GLY A 40 18.55 -7.12 -10.74
N LYS A 41 17.33 -6.83 -10.25
CA LYS A 41 16.89 -5.49 -9.81
C LYS A 41 17.82 -4.95 -8.73
N THR A 42 18.02 -5.73 -7.67
CA THR A 42 18.94 -5.43 -6.57
C THR A 42 20.35 -5.21 -7.06
N TYR A 43 20.81 -6.08 -7.99
CA TYR A 43 22.14 -5.99 -8.58
C TYR A 43 22.34 -4.70 -9.38
N LEU A 44 21.35 -4.28 -10.16
CA LEU A 44 21.38 -3.00 -10.87
C LEU A 44 21.47 -1.82 -9.91
N GLY A 45 20.63 -1.81 -8.87
CA GLY A 45 20.63 -0.77 -7.83
C GLY A 45 22.01 -0.67 -7.15
N ALA A 46 22.59 -1.84 -6.79
CA ALA A 46 23.91 -1.93 -6.21
C ALA A 46 25.00 -1.35 -7.14
N ILE A 47 25.00 -1.73 -8.41
CA ILE A 47 25.96 -1.21 -9.42
C ILE A 47 25.81 0.31 -9.58
N ARG A 48 24.58 0.81 -9.70
CA ARG A 48 24.33 2.25 -9.80
C ARG A 48 24.93 3.00 -8.62
N LEU A 49 24.63 2.57 -7.40
CA LEU A 49 25.13 3.22 -6.19
C LEU A 49 26.65 3.18 -6.11
N TRP A 50 27.24 2.03 -6.42
CA TRP A 50 28.70 1.89 -6.48
C TRP A 50 29.32 2.86 -7.49
N LEU A 51 28.81 2.91 -8.73
CA LEU A 51 29.29 3.83 -9.77
C LEU A 51 29.23 5.29 -9.32
N MET A 52 28.12 5.72 -8.70
CA MET A 52 27.96 7.07 -8.23
C MET A 52 28.91 7.40 -7.09
N CYS A 53 29.08 6.48 -6.13
CA CYS A 53 29.99 6.67 -5.00
C CYS A 53 31.47 6.71 -5.39
N ILE A 54 31.90 5.92 -6.37
CA ILE A 54 33.29 5.96 -6.82
C ILE A 54 33.59 7.16 -7.71
N LYS A 55 32.59 7.62 -8.51
CA LYS A 55 32.74 8.73 -9.43
C LYS A 55 32.78 10.08 -8.73
N TYR A 56 31.98 10.26 -7.67
CA TYR A 56 31.84 11.53 -6.97
C TYR A 56 32.22 11.36 -5.50
N ALA A 57 33.23 12.10 -5.05
CA ALA A 57 33.71 12.02 -3.68
C ALA A 57 32.75 12.70 -2.70
N GLY A 58 32.48 12.05 -1.55
CA GLY A 58 31.68 12.60 -0.47
C GLY A 58 30.17 12.56 -0.67
N VAL A 59 29.66 11.98 -1.78
CA VAL A 59 28.21 11.82 -1.98
C VAL A 59 27.61 10.85 -0.99
N ARG A 60 26.33 11.02 -0.67
CA ARG A 60 25.61 10.21 0.28
C ARG A 60 24.31 9.71 -0.30
N TYR A 61 24.18 8.40 -0.41
CA TYR A 61 23.00 7.71 -0.90
C TYR A 61 22.30 6.94 0.21
N ALA A 62 21.02 6.65 0.04
CA ALA A 62 20.29 5.70 0.88
C ALA A 62 19.97 4.42 0.12
N ILE A 63 20.05 3.29 0.82
CA ILE A 63 19.36 2.05 0.48
C ILE A 63 18.20 1.91 1.46
N VAL A 64 16.99 1.82 0.96
CA VAL A 64 15.78 1.68 1.76
C VAL A 64 15.17 0.32 1.49
N ARG A 65 14.82 -0.38 2.54
CA ARG A 65 14.07 -1.62 2.53
C ARG A 65 13.04 -1.62 3.66
N ASP A 66 12.09 -2.53 3.64
CA ASP A 66 11.16 -2.74 4.75
C ASP A 66 11.90 -2.83 6.10
N THR A 67 12.94 -3.68 6.19
CA THR A 67 13.76 -3.84 7.40
C THR A 67 15.26 -3.79 7.08
N LEU A 68 16.09 -3.37 8.05
CA LEU A 68 17.57 -3.42 7.93
C LEU A 68 18.09 -4.85 7.76
N LYS A 69 17.41 -5.82 8.37
CA LYS A 69 17.73 -7.24 8.21
C LYS A 69 17.65 -7.66 6.75
N ASN A 70 16.56 -7.28 6.06
CA ASN A 70 16.37 -7.59 4.65
C ASN A 70 17.37 -6.81 3.77
N ALA A 71 17.61 -5.52 4.03
CA ALA A 71 18.63 -4.75 3.31
C ALA A 71 20.01 -5.39 3.38
N LYS A 72 20.43 -5.84 4.55
CA LYS A 72 21.72 -6.54 4.75
C LYS A 72 21.74 -7.91 4.07
N ALA A 73 20.63 -8.67 4.15
CA ALA A 73 20.54 -10.01 3.60
C ALA A 73 20.48 -10.05 2.06
N THR A 74 20.04 -8.99 1.40
CA THR A 74 19.84 -8.93 -0.05
C THR A 74 20.76 -7.93 -0.73
N THR A 75 20.61 -6.65 -0.45
CA THR A 75 21.29 -5.58 -1.20
C THR A 75 22.77 -5.52 -0.90
N VAL A 76 23.16 -5.63 0.37
CA VAL A 76 24.58 -5.65 0.76
C VAL A 76 25.28 -6.88 0.18
N LYS A 77 24.65 -8.05 0.25
CA LYS A 77 25.19 -9.27 -0.39
C LYS A 77 25.32 -9.15 -1.90
N SER A 78 24.42 -8.44 -2.55
CA SER A 78 24.52 -8.18 -3.99
C SER A 78 25.71 -7.26 -4.33
N LEU A 79 26.02 -6.29 -3.47
CA LEU A 79 27.23 -5.47 -3.58
C LEU A 79 28.50 -6.30 -3.37
N GLU A 80 28.52 -7.21 -2.40
CA GLU A 80 29.65 -8.12 -2.15
C GLU A 80 29.86 -9.05 -3.33
N LYS A 81 28.79 -9.66 -3.84
CA LYS A 81 28.84 -10.50 -5.03
C LYS A 81 29.38 -9.75 -6.24
N PHE A 82 28.99 -8.51 -6.45
CA PHE A 82 29.53 -7.67 -7.52
C PHE A 82 31.05 -7.50 -7.41
N TYR A 83 31.61 -7.34 -6.21
CA TYR A 83 33.05 -7.28 -6.02
C TYR A 83 33.76 -8.59 -6.34
N GLN A 84 33.13 -9.70 -5.99
CA GLN A 84 33.68 -11.03 -6.30
C GLN A 84 33.66 -11.32 -7.80
N ASP A 85 32.49 -11.09 -8.46
CA ASP A 85 32.28 -11.39 -9.87
C ASP A 85 33.22 -10.62 -10.79
N TYR A 86 33.65 -9.41 -10.39
CA TYR A 86 34.47 -8.53 -11.22
C TYR A 86 35.84 -8.24 -10.64
N ASN A 87 36.24 -8.94 -9.58
CA ASN A 87 37.52 -8.75 -8.90
C ASN A 87 37.91 -7.27 -8.70
N ILE A 88 36.97 -6.49 -8.14
CA ILE A 88 37.10 -5.04 -7.99
C ILE A 88 38.31 -4.70 -7.11
N ASP A 89 39.17 -3.82 -7.60
CA ASP A 89 40.36 -3.33 -6.88
C ASP A 89 39.96 -2.78 -5.50
N GLU A 90 40.76 -3.09 -4.49
CA GLU A 90 40.53 -2.71 -3.10
C GLU A 90 40.31 -1.20 -2.89
N LYS A 91 40.91 -0.36 -3.70
CA LYS A 91 40.74 1.09 -3.65
C LYS A 91 39.31 1.54 -3.96
N TYR A 92 38.50 0.75 -4.68
CA TYR A 92 37.12 1.01 -5.04
C TYR A 92 36.12 0.21 -4.20
N ARG A 93 36.63 -0.58 -3.24
CA ARG A 93 35.79 -1.32 -2.30
C ARG A 93 35.30 -0.43 -1.18
N TRP A 94 34.19 -0.84 -0.60
CA TRP A 94 33.58 -0.20 0.56
C TRP A 94 33.80 -1.03 1.84
N LYS A 95 33.51 -0.40 2.98
CA LYS A 95 33.45 -1.07 4.30
C LYS A 95 32.11 -0.80 4.95
N LEU A 96 31.46 -1.85 5.46
CA LEU A 96 30.22 -1.72 6.22
C LEU A 96 30.56 -1.48 7.70
N ASN A 97 30.01 -0.41 8.25
CA ASN A 97 29.91 -0.22 9.70
C ASN A 97 28.57 -0.78 10.16
N GLU A 98 28.60 -1.97 10.76
CA GLU A 98 27.42 -2.71 11.20
C GLU A 98 26.60 -1.96 12.24
N GLN A 99 27.26 -1.28 13.21
CA GLN A 99 26.57 -0.54 14.28
C GLN A 99 25.81 0.67 13.75
N LYS A 100 26.40 1.39 12.80
CA LYS A 100 25.80 2.60 12.20
C LYS A 100 24.96 2.27 10.98
N SER A 101 24.98 1.05 10.48
CA SER A 101 24.34 0.65 9.23
C SER A 101 24.73 1.57 8.04
N ILE A 102 26.01 1.90 7.94
CA ILE A 102 26.59 2.78 6.92
C ILE A 102 27.70 2.06 6.18
N ILE A 103 27.61 2.08 4.87
CA ILE A 103 28.66 1.65 3.94
C ILE A 103 29.53 2.87 3.61
N LYS A 104 30.85 2.76 3.79
CA LYS A 104 31.81 3.85 3.55
C LYS A 104 32.81 3.49 2.47
N PHE A 105 33.07 4.46 1.59
CA PHE A 105 34.09 4.39 0.54
C PHE A 105 35.34 5.18 0.93
N LYS A 106 36.50 4.81 0.37
CA LYS A 106 37.77 5.49 0.67
C LYS A 106 37.79 6.99 0.28
N ASN A 107 36.94 7.41 -0.69
CA ASN A 107 36.83 8.81 -1.14
C ASN A 107 35.83 9.65 -0.29
N GLY A 108 35.37 9.12 0.83
CA GLY A 108 34.42 9.80 1.74
C GLY A 108 32.94 9.67 1.35
N SER A 109 32.62 8.97 0.26
CA SER A 109 31.23 8.69 -0.08
C SER A 109 30.63 7.66 0.86
N GLU A 110 29.30 7.74 1.07
CA GLU A 110 28.57 6.89 2.00
C GLU A 110 27.26 6.36 1.38
N ILE A 111 26.87 5.15 1.82
CA ILE A 111 25.52 4.63 1.61
C ILE A 111 24.94 4.28 2.97
N VAL A 112 23.81 4.91 3.32
CA VAL A 112 23.09 4.67 4.56
C VAL A 112 22.02 3.62 4.33
N LEU A 113 21.95 2.60 5.18
CA LEU A 113 20.88 1.59 5.15
C LEU A 113 19.74 2.08 6.04
N LEU A 114 18.52 2.14 5.51
CA LEU A 114 17.34 2.67 6.17
C LEU A 114 16.18 1.65 6.15
N GLU A 115 15.39 1.66 7.22
CA GLU A 115 14.15 0.90 7.30
C GLU A 115 12.97 1.76 6.85
N GLY A 116 12.28 1.30 5.79
CA GLY A 116 11.11 1.99 5.23
C GLY A 116 9.79 1.63 5.91
N CYS A 117 9.77 0.65 6.84
CA CYS A 117 8.55 0.21 7.50
C CYS A 117 7.93 1.29 8.41
N TYR A 118 6.63 1.13 8.67
CA TYR A 118 5.90 1.95 9.62
C TYR A 118 6.24 1.55 11.05
N TYR A 119 6.45 2.56 11.91
CA TYR A 119 6.59 2.38 13.36
C TYR A 119 5.49 3.15 14.09
N PRO A 120 4.70 2.50 14.96
CA PRO A 120 3.71 3.21 15.79
C PRO A 120 4.31 4.31 16.67
N SER A 121 5.59 4.17 17.06
CA SER A 121 6.34 5.17 17.83
C SER A 121 6.84 6.34 16.98
N ASP A 122 6.88 6.22 15.66
CA ASP A 122 7.33 7.26 14.73
C ASP A 122 6.43 7.28 13.46
N PRO A 123 5.14 7.60 13.63
CA PRO A 123 4.15 7.52 12.54
C PRO A 123 4.38 8.56 11.44
N LEU A 124 5.16 9.59 11.70
CA LEU A 124 5.50 10.68 10.78
C LEU A 124 6.90 10.53 10.17
N TYR A 125 7.55 9.37 10.34
CA TYR A 125 8.90 9.11 9.83
C TYR A 125 9.96 10.16 10.21
N ASN A 126 9.84 10.76 11.42
CA ASN A 126 10.77 11.78 11.91
C ASN A 126 12.21 11.29 11.98
N ARG A 127 12.44 9.98 12.09
CA ARG A 127 13.76 9.35 12.01
C ARG A 127 14.54 9.70 10.75
N PHE A 128 13.87 10.13 9.69
CA PHE A 128 14.49 10.58 8.44
C PHE A 128 14.74 12.10 8.41
N GLY A 129 14.25 12.84 9.41
CA GLY A 129 14.22 14.31 9.40
C GLY A 129 15.57 15.01 9.20
N SER A 130 16.64 14.43 9.74
CA SER A 130 18.01 14.99 9.66
C SER A 130 18.84 14.47 8.48
N LEU A 131 18.25 13.63 7.60
CA LEU A 131 19.01 13.07 6.49
C LEU A 131 19.25 14.11 5.39
N GLU A 132 20.47 14.10 4.88
CA GLU A 132 20.87 14.83 3.68
C GLU A 132 21.43 13.81 2.69
N LEU A 133 20.77 13.67 1.54
CA LEU A 133 21.05 12.63 0.56
C LEU A 133 21.25 13.22 -0.84
N THR A 134 22.16 12.62 -1.59
CA THR A 134 22.34 12.87 -3.04
C THR A 134 21.22 12.20 -3.85
N GLY A 135 20.77 11.03 -3.41
CA GLY A 135 19.69 10.24 -4.02
C GLY A 135 19.40 8.99 -3.20
N ALA A 136 18.42 8.19 -3.65
CA ALA A 136 18.03 6.98 -2.94
C ALA A 136 17.81 5.79 -3.89
N PHE A 137 17.93 4.59 -3.33
CA PHE A 137 17.51 3.33 -3.91
C PHE A 137 16.55 2.64 -2.94
N ILE A 138 15.32 2.47 -3.35
CA ILE A 138 14.27 1.79 -2.57
C ILE A 138 14.05 0.42 -3.19
N GLU A 139 14.49 -0.60 -2.49
CA GLU A 139 14.38 -1.98 -2.94
C GLU A 139 13.07 -2.57 -2.43
N GLU A 140 12.35 -3.28 -3.32
CA GLU A 140 11.01 -3.83 -3.09
C GLU A 140 10.07 -2.76 -2.50
N SER A 141 10.00 -1.60 -3.16
CA SER A 141 9.27 -0.41 -2.69
C SER A 141 7.80 -0.68 -2.41
N ALA A 142 7.20 -1.70 -3.03
CA ALA A 142 5.84 -2.15 -2.74
C ALA A 142 5.64 -2.67 -1.30
N GLU A 143 6.73 -3.01 -0.59
CA GLU A 143 6.70 -3.45 0.81
C GLU A 143 6.82 -2.27 1.80
N CYS A 144 7.14 -1.07 1.29
CA CYS A 144 7.30 0.14 2.10
C CYS A 144 6.04 1.01 1.99
N PRO A 145 5.54 1.60 3.08
CA PRO A 145 4.47 2.60 3.02
C PRO A 145 4.86 3.80 2.17
N ILE A 146 3.89 4.34 1.41
CA ILE A 146 4.13 5.47 0.50
C ILE A 146 4.62 6.71 1.24
N GLU A 147 4.12 6.95 2.44
CA GLU A 147 4.48 8.11 3.28
C GLU A 147 5.97 8.09 3.63
N GLY A 148 6.52 6.90 3.93
CA GLY A 148 7.95 6.72 4.18
C GLY A 148 8.79 7.02 2.95
N ILE A 149 8.35 6.58 1.77
CA ILE A 149 9.00 6.86 0.49
C ILE A 149 8.98 8.36 0.17
N GLU A 150 7.82 9.00 0.32
CA GLU A 150 7.66 10.43 0.10
C GLU A 150 8.53 11.26 1.06
N TYR A 151 8.62 10.84 2.32
CA TYR A 151 9.49 11.52 3.28
C TYR A 151 10.96 11.44 2.88
N ILE A 152 11.44 10.27 2.42
CA ILE A 152 12.80 10.10 1.90
C ILE A 152 13.03 10.96 0.66
N GLN A 153 12.06 11.10 -0.22
CA GLN A 153 12.14 11.98 -1.40
C GLN A 153 12.38 13.44 -1.01
N THR A 154 11.84 13.91 0.13
CA THR A 154 12.11 15.26 0.64
C THR A 154 13.55 15.43 1.15
N ARG A 155 14.30 14.35 1.35
CA ARG A 155 15.69 14.36 1.86
C ARG A 155 16.75 14.27 0.77
N VAL A 156 16.35 13.98 -0.47
CA VAL A 156 17.26 13.99 -1.62
C VAL A 156 17.50 15.43 -2.14
N TRP A 157 18.54 15.64 -2.96
CA TRP A 157 19.02 16.96 -3.42
C TRP A 157 19.68 17.81 -2.32
N ARG A 158 20.12 17.22 -1.23
CA ARG A 158 20.69 17.97 -0.10
C ARG A 158 22.18 17.74 0.11
N GLN A 159 22.78 16.78 -0.60
CA GLN A 159 24.16 16.37 -0.40
C GLN A 159 24.97 16.39 -1.70
N LEU A 160 25.68 17.49 -1.93
CA LEU A 160 26.62 17.70 -3.04
C LEU A 160 26.03 17.61 -4.46
N ASN A 161 24.71 17.61 -4.61
CA ASN A 161 24.05 17.58 -5.92
C ASN A 161 24.46 18.80 -6.76
N GLU A 162 24.43 19.99 -6.21
CA GLU A 162 24.80 21.24 -6.90
C GLU A 162 26.28 21.24 -7.27
N LYS A 163 27.17 20.84 -6.34
CA LYS A 163 28.60 20.79 -6.58
C LYS A 163 29.01 19.94 -7.80
N TYR A 164 28.30 18.83 -7.98
CA TYR A 164 28.62 17.87 -9.04
C TYR A 164 27.66 17.89 -10.21
N TRP A 165 26.65 18.77 -10.17
CA TRP A 165 25.57 18.86 -11.18
C TRP A 165 24.85 17.50 -11.35
N ILE A 166 24.60 16.83 -10.23
CA ILE A 166 23.90 15.53 -10.20
C ILE A 166 22.42 15.77 -9.99
N LEU A 167 21.59 15.42 -10.98
CA LEU A 167 20.14 15.40 -10.81
C LEU A 167 19.79 14.39 -9.71
N TRP A 168 18.93 14.79 -8.77
CA TRP A 168 18.44 13.87 -7.74
C TRP A 168 17.62 12.74 -8.36
N LYS A 169 17.79 11.55 -7.84
CA LYS A 169 17.08 10.38 -8.35
C LYS A 169 16.70 9.43 -7.24
N VAL A 170 15.45 8.98 -7.30
CA VAL A 170 14.98 7.82 -6.53
C VAL A 170 14.76 6.67 -7.50
N LEU A 171 15.52 5.62 -7.32
CA LEU A 171 15.31 4.34 -8.01
C LEU A 171 14.47 3.45 -7.12
N GLU A 172 13.34 3.00 -7.61
CA GLU A 172 12.46 2.05 -6.95
C GLU A 172 12.46 0.73 -7.71
N THR A 173 12.66 -0.37 -6.99
CA THR A 173 12.50 -1.70 -7.57
C THR A 173 11.35 -2.42 -6.88
N PHE A 174 10.57 -3.16 -7.65
CA PHE A 174 9.40 -3.88 -7.14
C PHE A 174 8.98 -5.02 -8.06
N ASN A 175 8.27 -5.99 -7.50
CA ASN A 175 7.48 -6.93 -8.27
C ASN A 175 6.08 -6.32 -8.50
N PRO A 176 5.33 -6.77 -9.54
CA PRO A 176 3.96 -6.31 -9.71
C PRO A 176 3.17 -6.50 -8.41
N ASN A 177 2.62 -5.41 -7.91
CA ASN A 177 1.83 -5.39 -6.68
C ASN A 177 0.77 -4.30 -6.83
N PRO A 178 -0.50 -4.56 -6.52
CA PRO A 178 -1.48 -3.51 -6.37
C PRO A 178 -1.08 -2.62 -5.19
N GLY A 179 -1.20 -1.29 -5.34
CA GLY A 179 -0.80 -0.31 -4.34
C GLY A 179 -0.12 0.90 -4.98
N HIS A 180 0.61 1.68 -4.19
CA HIS A 180 1.22 2.93 -4.65
C HIS A 180 2.15 2.78 -5.87
N VAL A 181 2.88 1.65 -5.99
CA VAL A 181 3.73 1.38 -7.17
C VAL A 181 2.90 1.18 -8.44
N TYR A 182 1.70 0.59 -8.32
CA TYR A 182 0.78 0.47 -9.44
C TYR A 182 0.28 1.84 -9.88
N GLU A 183 -0.18 2.66 -8.96
CA GLU A 183 -0.66 4.01 -9.28
C GLU A 183 0.46 4.86 -9.88
N ARG A 184 1.63 4.86 -9.26
CA ARG A 184 2.74 5.72 -9.64
C ARG A 184 3.34 5.35 -10.99
N TYR A 185 3.57 4.08 -11.25
CA TYR A 185 4.31 3.62 -12.42
C TYR A 185 3.47 3.01 -13.52
N TYR A 186 2.26 2.56 -13.20
CA TYR A 186 1.37 1.95 -14.21
C TYR A 186 0.19 2.84 -14.59
N MET A 187 -0.39 3.56 -13.62
CA MET A 187 -1.46 4.53 -13.89
C MET A 187 -0.92 5.94 -14.21
N TRP A 188 0.40 6.10 -14.20
CA TRP A 188 1.09 7.37 -14.50
C TRP A 188 0.62 8.54 -13.64
N LYS A 189 0.24 8.27 -12.38
CA LYS A 189 -0.15 9.30 -11.44
C LYS A 189 1.09 9.84 -10.72
N HIS A 190 1.72 10.86 -11.28
CA HIS A 190 2.88 11.52 -10.70
C HIS A 190 2.50 12.88 -10.12
N LYS A 191 3.28 13.33 -9.13
CA LYS A 191 3.18 14.69 -8.62
C LYS A 191 3.69 15.68 -9.69
N ASP A 192 3.13 16.89 -9.68
CA ASP A 192 3.57 17.95 -10.58
C ASP A 192 5.08 18.18 -10.45
N GLY A 193 5.77 18.26 -11.58
CA GLY A 193 7.23 18.43 -11.65
C GLY A 193 8.06 17.15 -11.51
N GLU A 194 7.46 15.99 -11.21
CA GLU A 194 8.17 14.72 -11.16
C GLU A 194 8.37 14.15 -12.58
N GLN A 195 9.62 13.98 -12.99
CA GLN A 195 9.97 13.30 -14.24
C GLN A 195 10.12 11.81 -13.97
N ALA A 196 9.01 11.09 -14.01
CA ALA A 196 8.99 9.67 -13.71
C ALA A 196 9.07 8.81 -14.97
N ILE A 197 9.64 7.61 -14.83
CA ILE A 197 9.70 6.60 -15.89
C ILE A 197 9.58 5.20 -15.28
N PHE A 198 8.87 4.31 -15.94
CA PHE A 198 8.82 2.90 -15.60
C PHE A 198 9.50 2.04 -16.67
N ILE A 199 10.39 1.18 -16.25
CA ILE A 199 11.09 0.22 -17.11
C ILE A 199 10.63 -1.18 -16.72
N PRO A 200 9.70 -1.77 -17.47
CA PRO A 200 9.24 -3.13 -17.23
C PRO A 200 10.32 -4.14 -17.64
N ALA A 201 10.42 -5.20 -16.85
CA ALA A 201 11.35 -6.28 -17.09
C ALA A 201 10.69 -7.64 -16.85
N LEU A 202 10.65 -8.51 -17.86
CA LEU A 202 10.01 -9.82 -17.82
C LEU A 202 11.04 -10.96 -17.69
N VAL A 203 10.71 -12.04 -17.00
CA VAL A 203 11.61 -13.20 -16.78
C VAL A 203 12.17 -13.70 -18.12
N SER A 204 11.36 -13.75 -19.17
CA SER A 204 11.74 -14.19 -20.52
C SER A 204 12.84 -13.34 -21.19
N GLU A 205 13.02 -12.09 -20.76
CA GLU A 205 14.02 -11.19 -21.35
C GLU A 205 15.38 -11.23 -20.61
N ASN A 206 15.53 -12.03 -19.53
CA ASN A 206 16.79 -12.14 -18.78
C ASN A 206 17.66 -13.31 -19.26
N PRO A 207 18.76 -13.06 -19.96
CA PRO A 207 19.62 -14.11 -20.50
C PRO A 207 20.45 -14.84 -19.42
N PHE A 208 20.40 -14.41 -18.17
CA PHE A 208 21.16 -14.98 -17.07
C PHE A 208 20.33 -15.91 -16.17
N ILE A 209 19.07 -16.13 -16.50
CA ILE A 209 18.18 -17.04 -15.75
C ILE A 209 18.41 -18.48 -16.23
N GLY A 210 18.67 -19.37 -15.28
CA GLY A 210 18.74 -20.80 -15.57
C GLY A 210 17.37 -21.38 -15.93
N GLU A 211 17.33 -22.27 -16.93
CA GLU A 211 16.09 -22.94 -17.38
C GLU A 211 15.31 -23.60 -16.24
N GLN A 212 16.02 -24.16 -15.25
CA GLN A 212 15.38 -24.80 -14.10
C GLN A 212 14.50 -23.84 -13.29
N TYR A 213 14.91 -22.59 -13.17
CA TYR A 213 14.11 -21.60 -12.47
C TYR A 213 12.82 -21.23 -13.25
N VAL A 214 12.93 -21.09 -14.56
CA VAL A 214 11.75 -20.87 -15.43
C VAL A 214 10.76 -22.03 -15.30
N LYS A 215 11.27 -23.28 -15.36
CA LYS A 215 10.46 -24.49 -15.15
C LYS A 215 9.79 -24.53 -13.77
N ASN A 216 10.45 -24.03 -12.72
CA ASN A 216 9.86 -23.94 -11.39
C ASN A 216 8.71 -22.91 -11.34
N LEU A 217 8.87 -21.76 -12.02
CA LEU A 217 7.79 -20.78 -12.15
C LEU A 217 6.62 -21.29 -12.97
N GLU A 218 6.87 -22.06 -14.04
CA GLU A 218 5.84 -22.68 -14.87
C GLU A 218 4.99 -23.71 -14.09
N ARG A 219 5.57 -24.33 -13.07
CA ARG A 219 4.88 -25.28 -12.17
C ARG A 219 4.18 -24.61 -11.00
N ALA A 220 4.41 -23.32 -10.79
CA ALA A 220 3.78 -22.58 -9.72
C ALA A 220 2.28 -22.38 -9.96
N SER A 221 1.54 -21.92 -8.94
CA SER A 221 0.13 -21.56 -9.09
C SER A 221 -0.04 -20.49 -10.17
N GLU A 222 -1.23 -20.45 -10.79
CA GLU A 222 -1.51 -19.54 -11.91
C GLU A 222 -1.25 -18.09 -11.54
N GLY A 223 -1.60 -17.69 -10.32
CA GLY A 223 -1.33 -16.37 -9.81
C GLY A 223 0.18 -16.06 -9.74
N ILE A 224 0.98 -16.98 -9.20
CA ILE A 224 2.45 -16.82 -9.15
C ILE A 224 3.04 -16.71 -10.56
N LYS A 225 2.57 -17.51 -11.52
CA LYS A 225 3.00 -17.41 -12.91
C LYS A 225 2.69 -16.04 -13.50
N ARG A 226 1.44 -15.59 -13.40
CA ARG A 226 1.01 -14.28 -13.91
C ARG A 226 1.89 -13.16 -13.40
N ARG A 227 2.14 -13.16 -12.11
CA ARG A 227 2.93 -12.12 -11.45
C ARG A 227 4.42 -12.22 -11.77
N LEU A 228 5.03 -13.37 -11.49
CA LEU A 228 6.47 -13.50 -11.50
C LEU A 228 7.04 -13.87 -12.87
N LEU A 229 6.29 -14.66 -13.69
CA LEU A 229 6.72 -15.07 -15.02
C LEU A 229 6.31 -14.07 -16.09
N TYR A 230 5.03 -13.66 -16.10
CA TYR A 230 4.49 -12.78 -17.12
C TYR A 230 4.48 -11.30 -16.72
N GLY A 231 4.79 -10.98 -15.46
CA GLY A 231 4.81 -9.59 -14.98
C GLY A 231 3.43 -8.93 -15.03
N GLU A 232 2.37 -9.74 -14.98
CA GLU A 232 1.01 -9.22 -14.99
C GLU A 232 0.74 -8.40 -13.73
N ARG A 233 0.01 -7.32 -13.90
CA ARG A 233 -0.14 -6.24 -12.93
C ARG A 233 -1.46 -6.28 -12.18
N LYS A 234 -2.44 -6.94 -12.80
CA LYS A 234 -3.83 -7.00 -12.33
C LYS A 234 -4.18 -8.43 -11.98
N PHE A 235 -3.77 -8.91 -10.82
CA PHE A 235 -4.28 -10.18 -10.38
C PHE A 235 -4.09 -10.35 -8.88
N ASP A 236 -5.01 -11.12 -8.32
CA ASP A 236 -5.08 -11.45 -6.91
C ASP A 236 -4.28 -12.73 -6.64
N ASP A 237 -3.01 -12.59 -6.29
CA ASP A 237 -2.17 -13.74 -5.94
C ASP A 237 -2.28 -14.15 -4.49
N ASN A 238 -2.78 -13.28 -3.68
CA ASN A 238 -2.91 -13.57 -2.28
C ASN A 238 -4.26 -14.25 -2.05
N VAL A 239 -4.26 -15.58 -1.96
CA VAL A 239 -5.43 -16.40 -1.61
C VAL A 239 -6.13 -15.88 -0.33
N ARG A 240 -5.43 -15.07 0.46
CA ARG A 240 -5.95 -14.47 1.69
C ARG A 240 -6.63 -13.13 1.50
N MET A 241 -6.50 -12.49 0.34
CA MET A 241 -7.18 -11.20 0.09
C MET A 241 -8.70 -11.41 0.11
N LEU A 242 -9.38 -10.62 0.92
CA LEU A 242 -10.84 -10.68 0.99
C LEU A 242 -11.48 -10.11 -0.29
N PHE A 243 -10.93 -9.04 -0.86
CA PHE A 243 -11.45 -8.36 -2.04
C PHE A 243 -10.50 -8.51 -3.23
N LYS A 244 -11.04 -8.81 -4.40
CA LYS A 244 -10.28 -8.87 -5.64
C LYS A 244 -10.07 -7.49 -6.23
N PHE A 245 -8.93 -7.27 -6.86
CA PHE A 245 -8.57 -5.98 -7.44
C PHE A 245 -9.60 -5.47 -8.45
N ASP A 246 -10.06 -6.33 -9.36
CA ASP A 246 -11.04 -5.94 -10.37
C ASP A 246 -12.39 -5.55 -9.75
N ASP A 247 -12.78 -6.21 -8.68
CA ASP A 247 -14.01 -5.89 -7.94
C ASP A 247 -13.88 -4.53 -7.21
N ILE A 248 -12.68 -4.22 -6.66
CA ILE A 248 -12.38 -2.92 -6.06
C ILE A 248 -12.47 -1.79 -7.09
N GLN A 249 -11.91 -1.99 -8.29
CA GLN A 249 -11.99 -0.98 -9.35
C GLN A 249 -13.45 -0.76 -9.82
N ALA A 250 -14.24 -1.83 -9.90
CA ALA A 250 -15.63 -1.76 -10.28
C ALA A 250 -16.50 -0.93 -9.31
N LEU A 251 -16.11 -0.79 -8.03
CA LEU A 251 -16.82 0.04 -7.05
C LEU A 251 -17.04 1.47 -7.53
N HIS A 252 -16.10 2.03 -8.29
CA HIS A 252 -16.16 3.40 -8.77
C HIS A 252 -16.93 3.58 -10.08
N GLU A 253 -17.20 2.48 -10.78
CA GLU A 253 -17.91 2.45 -12.04
C GLU A 253 -19.38 2.01 -11.88
N ASN A 254 -19.68 1.29 -10.80
CA ASN A 254 -21.01 0.81 -10.51
C ASN A 254 -21.99 1.97 -10.32
N LYS A 255 -23.22 1.80 -10.84
CA LYS A 255 -24.33 2.72 -10.62
C LYS A 255 -25.45 1.99 -9.91
N ARG A 256 -26.04 2.61 -8.92
CA ARG A 256 -27.14 2.02 -8.16
C ARG A 256 -28.38 2.91 -8.14
N LYS A 257 -29.54 2.27 -8.05
CA LYS A 257 -30.79 2.98 -7.77
C LYS A 257 -30.81 3.41 -6.32
N TRP A 258 -31.28 4.61 -6.08
CA TRP A 258 -31.37 5.16 -4.75
C TRP A 258 -32.51 4.53 -3.97
N SER A 259 -32.28 4.27 -2.71
CA SER A 259 -33.26 3.81 -1.74
C SER A 259 -33.12 4.62 -0.45
N LYS A 260 -33.33 3.99 0.71
CA LYS A 260 -33.14 4.61 2.02
C LYS A 260 -31.75 5.23 2.18
N THR A 261 -31.68 6.34 2.91
CA THR A 261 -30.40 6.97 3.27
C THR A 261 -29.91 6.42 4.61
N TYR A 262 -28.60 6.11 4.68
CA TYR A 262 -27.94 5.64 5.90
C TYR A 262 -26.77 6.55 6.26
N LEU A 263 -26.53 6.67 7.56
CA LEU A 263 -25.33 7.31 8.13
C LEU A 263 -24.55 6.28 8.92
N ILE A 264 -23.26 6.12 8.59
CA ILE A 264 -22.36 5.20 9.29
C ILE A 264 -21.24 6.04 9.89
N CYS A 265 -21.01 5.91 11.19
CA CYS A 265 -20.00 6.67 11.91
C CYS A 265 -19.02 5.73 12.62
N ASP A 266 -17.77 5.75 12.18
CA ASP A 266 -16.63 5.18 12.90
C ASP A 266 -16.03 6.28 13.78
N VAL A 267 -16.13 6.11 15.10
CA VAL A 267 -15.76 7.13 16.09
C VAL A 267 -14.31 6.93 16.51
N ALA A 268 -13.48 7.97 16.40
CA ALA A 268 -12.08 7.94 16.79
C ALA A 268 -11.89 7.65 18.28
N ARG A 269 -10.85 6.86 18.61
CA ARG A 269 -10.35 6.73 19.99
C ARG A 269 -9.53 7.98 20.36
N PHE A 270 -9.42 8.24 21.66
CA PHE A 270 -8.65 9.39 22.17
C PHE A 270 -7.25 9.50 21.55
N GLY A 271 -6.91 10.67 21.01
CA GLY A 271 -5.55 11.11 20.70
C GLY A 271 -5.26 11.40 19.24
N LYS A 272 -5.02 10.41 18.38
CA LYS A 272 -4.53 10.61 17.00
C LYS A 272 -5.45 10.04 15.91
N ASP A 273 -6.49 9.31 16.29
CA ASP A 273 -7.40 8.68 15.34
C ASP A 273 -8.45 9.68 14.83
N THR A 274 -8.99 9.46 13.65
CA THR A 274 -9.95 10.33 12.97
C THR A 274 -11.36 9.76 13.05
N THR A 275 -12.37 10.58 13.38
CA THR A 275 -13.78 10.20 13.26
C THR A 275 -14.20 10.29 11.80
N ARG A 276 -14.80 9.22 11.27
CA ARG A 276 -15.27 9.16 9.89
C ARG A 276 -16.76 8.94 9.84
N ILE A 277 -17.45 9.83 9.11
CA ILE A 277 -18.87 9.70 8.83
C ILE A 277 -19.06 9.44 7.34
N SER A 278 -19.67 8.31 7.00
CA SER A 278 -20.03 7.97 5.62
C SER A 278 -21.54 7.99 5.42
N LEU A 279 -21.98 8.59 4.31
CA LEU A 279 -23.38 8.72 3.93
C LEU A 279 -23.68 7.84 2.72
N TRP A 280 -24.78 7.10 2.80
CA TRP A 280 -25.16 6.10 1.81
C TRP A 280 -26.60 6.32 1.35
N LYS A 281 -26.85 6.09 0.06
CA LYS A 281 -28.18 5.92 -0.51
C LYS A 281 -28.31 4.50 -1.00
N GLY A 282 -29.04 3.65 -0.26
CA GLY A 282 -28.99 2.21 -0.46
C GLY A 282 -27.57 1.70 -0.35
N ASN A 283 -27.07 1.08 -1.41
CA ASN A 283 -25.72 0.52 -1.52
C ASN A 283 -24.70 1.46 -2.19
N GLU A 284 -25.05 2.71 -2.42
CA GLU A 284 -24.14 3.70 -2.96
C GLU A 284 -23.62 4.63 -1.87
N ARG A 285 -22.32 4.58 -1.58
CA ARG A 285 -21.65 5.57 -0.74
C ARG A 285 -21.45 6.84 -1.55
N PHE A 286 -22.12 7.91 -1.17
CA PHE A 286 -22.07 9.14 -1.93
C PHE A 286 -21.28 10.27 -1.25
N ARG A 287 -20.99 10.14 0.05
CA ARG A 287 -20.21 11.14 0.78
C ARG A 287 -19.45 10.51 1.94
N VAL A 288 -18.25 11.03 2.21
CA VAL A 288 -17.48 10.77 3.43
C VAL A 288 -17.03 12.10 4.03
N LYS A 289 -17.08 12.21 5.34
CA LYS A 289 -16.55 13.36 6.07
C LYS A 289 -15.60 12.87 7.16
N THR A 290 -14.42 13.47 7.21
CA THR A 290 -13.37 13.17 8.18
C THR A 290 -13.25 14.30 9.16
N TYR A 291 -13.19 13.97 10.45
CA TYR A 291 -12.98 14.91 11.54
C TYR A 291 -11.73 14.50 12.32
N GLU A 292 -10.72 15.35 12.29
CA GLU A 292 -9.52 15.19 13.11
C GLU A 292 -9.77 15.71 14.53
N LYS A 293 -9.41 14.92 15.54
CA LYS A 293 -9.49 15.32 16.98
C LYS A 293 -10.88 15.83 17.41
N SER A 294 -11.96 15.17 16.98
CA SER A 294 -13.31 15.53 17.39
C SER A 294 -13.60 15.12 18.83
N SER A 295 -14.24 16.00 19.59
CA SER A 295 -14.82 15.62 20.88
C SER A 295 -16.11 14.82 20.67
N THR A 296 -16.57 14.13 21.74
CA THR A 296 -17.86 13.44 21.73
C THR A 296 -19.00 14.36 21.29
N LYS A 297 -18.99 15.61 21.81
CA LYS A 297 -19.99 16.62 21.47
C LYS A 297 -19.94 17.02 19.99
N ASP A 298 -18.73 17.19 19.44
CA ASP A 298 -18.55 17.52 18.03
C ASP A 298 -19.07 16.39 17.14
N THR A 299 -18.79 15.14 17.53
CA THR A 299 -19.28 13.96 16.81
C THR A 299 -20.79 13.86 16.83
N ILE A 300 -21.44 14.08 18.00
CA ILE A 300 -22.91 14.11 18.12
C ILE A 300 -23.49 15.23 17.25
N ASN A 301 -22.95 16.43 17.32
CA ASN A 301 -23.41 17.56 16.49
C ASN A 301 -23.27 17.27 14.99
N ALA A 302 -22.15 16.65 14.59
CA ALA A 302 -21.93 16.28 13.18
C ALA A 302 -22.94 15.22 12.70
N ILE A 303 -23.20 14.18 13.51
CA ILE A 303 -24.22 13.16 13.20
C ILE A 303 -25.60 13.82 13.06
N THR A 304 -26.02 14.61 14.06
CA THR A 304 -27.30 15.30 14.07
C THR A 304 -27.45 16.20 12.84
N TYR A 305 -26.43 16.99 12.54
CA TYR A 305 -26.41 17.85 11.34
C TYR A 305 -26.67 17.06 10.04
N PHE A 306 -26.01 15.91 9.85
CA PHE A 306 -26.22 15.13 8.64
C PHE A 306 -27.57 14.39 8.65
N VAL A 307 -28.06 13.95 9.79
CA VAL A 307 -29.36 13.34 9.93
C VAL A 307 -30.44 14.33 9.49
N GLU A 308 -30.38 15.58 9.96
CA GLU A 308 -31.29 16.65 9.60
C GLU A 308 -31.16 17.07 8.12
N GLN A 309 -29.91 17.26 7.66
CA GLN A 309 -29.61 17.71 6.29
C GLN A 309 -30.10 16.73 5.22
N TYR A 310 -30.03 15.41 5.49
CA TYR A 310 -30.36 14.36 4.53
C TYR A 310 -31.67 13.63 4.88
N TRP A 311 -32.40 14.08 5.90
CA TRP A 311 -33.66 13.48 6.35
C TRP A 311 -33.53 11.99 6.63
N ILE A 312 -32.46 11.62 7.41
CA ILE A 312 -32.15 10.23 7.71
C ILE A 312 -32.97 9.76 8.89
N ASP A 313 -33.62 8.61 8.75
CA ASP A 313 -34.25 7.94 9.90
C ASP A 313 -33.16 7.49 10.89
N TRP A 314 -33.34 7.78 12.17
CA TRP A 314 -32.40 7.40 13.21
C TRP A 314 -32.12 5.89 13.26
N ASN A 315 -33.11 5.04 12.89
CA ASN A 315 -32.90 3.61 12.74
C ASN A 315 -31.88 3.25 11.62
N ASN A 316 -31.59 4.18 10.72
CA ASN A 316 -30.60 4.04 9.64
C ASN A 316 -29.24 4.66 10.02
N VAL A 317 -29.06 5.07 11.27
CA VAL A 317 -27.79 5.56 11.81
C VAL A 317 -27.09 4.42 12.51
N VAL A 318 -25.85 4.09 12.09
CA VAL A 318 -25.00 3.06 12.71
C VAL A 318 -23.74 3.73 13.26
N VAL A 319 -23.47 3.53 14.53
CA VAL A 319 -22.33 4.16 15.21
C VAL A 319 -21.44 3.05 15.85
N ASP A 320 -20.13 3.14 15.68
CA ASP A 320 -19.20 2.23 16.39
C ASP A 320 -19.27 2.50 17.89
N ALA A 321 -19.61 1.45 18.65
CA ALA A 321 -19.88 1.50 20.09
C ALA A 321 -18.85 0.68 20.89
N VAL A 322 -17.56 0.86 20.63
CA VAL A 322 -16.51 0.23 21.45
C VAL A 322 -16.48 0.90 22.83
N TRP A 323 -16.49 0.14 23.90
CA TRP A 323 -16.54 0.36 25.37
C TRP A 323 -16.45 1.79 25.94
N VAL A 324 -15.87 2.75 25.25
CA VAL A 324 -15.67 4.14 25.68
C VAL A 324 -16.77 5.09 25.14
N TRP A 325 -17.53 4.68 24.13
CA TRP A 325 -18.43 5.55 23.37
C TRP A 325 -19.93 5.26 23.56
N TRP A 326 -20.29 4.49 24.57
CA TRP A 326 -21.70 4.34 24.98
C TRP A 326 -22.40 5.70 25.11
N TRP A 327 -21.67 6.73 25.58
CA TRP A 327 -22.14 8.12 25.69
C TRP A 327 -22.64 8.72 24.38
N VAL A 328 -22.04 8.42 23.22
CA VAL A 328 -22.52 8.92 21.92
C VAL A 328 -23.83 8.29 21.57
N VAL A 329 -23.94 6.97 21.76
CA VAL A 329 -25.15 6.21 21.46
C VAL A 329 -26.29 6.59 22.40
N ASP A 330 -26.03 6.83 23.68
CA ASP A 330 -27.03 7.21 24.66
C ASP A 330 -27.67 8.59 24.39
N TRP A 331 -26.95 9.49 23.72
CA TRP A 331 -27.47 10.81 23.34
C TRP A 331 -28.14 10.87 21.97
N LEU A 332 -28.00 9.80 21.17
CA LEU A 332 -28.62 9.73 19.84
C LEU A 332 -29.88 8.85 19.87
N PRO A 333 -31.04 9.39 19.49
CA PRO A 333 -32.28 8.64 19.58
C PRO A 333 -32.32 7.47 18.59
N ASN A 334 -32.59 6.26 19.08
CA ASN A 334 -32.82 5.05 18.25
C ASN A 334 -31.72 4.68 17.25
N CYS A 335 -30.49 5.20 17.40
CA CYS A 335 -29.38 4.79 16.54
C CYS A 335 -28.93 3.35 16.86
N ARG A 336 -28.32 2.70 15.91
CA ARG A 336 -27.81 1.33 16.05
C ARG A 336 -26.35 1.36 16.50
N SER A 337 -26.05 0.68 17.59
CA SER A 337 -24.70 0.47 18.05
C SER A 337 -24.05 -0.71 17.32
N PHE A 338 -22.85 -0.51 16.77
CA PHE A 338 -22.03 -1.58 16.20
C PHE A 338 -20.89 -1.92 17.13
N ILE A 339 -20.82 -3.18 17.54
CA ILE A 339 -19.73 -3.69 18.41
C ILE A 339 -18.94 -4.72 17.61
N SER A 340 -17.75 -4.35 17.15
CA SER A 340 -16.92 -5.15 16.26
C SER A 340 -16.70 -6.58 16.74
N ASN A 341 -16.46 -6.77 18.05
CA ASN A 341 -16.18 -8.07 18.67
C ASN A 341 -17.46 -8.79 19.19
N ALA A 342 -18.65 -8.28 18.89
CA ALA A 342 -19.90 -8.94 19.27
C ALA A 342 -20.02 -10.31 18.58
N LYS A 343 -20.87 -11.17 19.14
CA LYS A 343 -21.24 -12.43 18.49
C LYS A 343 -21.90 -12.13 17.14
N PRO A 344 -21.65 -12.96 16.11
CA PRO A 344 -22.34 -12.86 14.83
C PRO A 344 -23.86 -12.88 14.99
N VAL A 345 -24.56 -12.14 14.16
CA VAL A 345 -26.03 -12.19 14.09
C VAL A 345 -26.43 -13.55 13.53
N ALA A 346 -27.40 -14.19 14.14
CA ALA A 346 -27.96 -15.46 13.66
C ALA A 346 -28.59 -15.24 12.28
N THR A 347 -28.11 -15.95 11.28
CA THR A 347 -28.63 -15.93 9.91
C THR A 347 -28.87 -17.37 9.44
N TYR A 348 -29.65 -17.55 8.39
CA TYR A 348 -29.86 -18.86 7.77
C TYR A 348 -28.60 -19.39 7.02
N SER A 349 -27.54 -18.61 6.94
CA SER A 349 -26.28 -19.00 6.33
C SER A 349 -25.60 -20.10 7.17
N LYS A 350 -25.08 -21.12 6.49
CA LYS A 350 -24.25 -22.18 7.11
C LYS A 350 -22.87 -21.72 7.52
N ASN A 351 -22.48 -20.49 7.16
CA ASN A 351 -21.15 -19.96 7.46
C ASN A 351 -21.04 -19.60 8.93
N ASN A 352 -19.94 -20.02 9.55
CA ASN A 352 -19.64 -19.74 10.95
C ASN A 352 -18.57 -18.66 11.03
N TYR A 353 -18.92 -17.49 11.57
CA TYR A 353 -18.03 -16.34 11.73
C TYR A 353 -17.53 -16.20 13.16
N ALA A 354 -16.33 -15.63 13.33
CA ALA A 354 -15.74 -15.46 14.65
C ALA A 354 -16.37 -14.29 15.43
N ASP A 355 -16.71 -13.22 14.74
CA ASP A 355 -17.25 -11.99 15.30
C ASP A 355 -18.11 -11.24 14.26
N LEU A 356 -18.85 -10.22 14.73
CA LEU A 356 -19.75 -9.42 13.90
C LEU A 356 -19.01 -8.65 12.80
N ARG A 357 -17.79 -8.14 13.07
CA ARG A 357 -16.98 -7.44 12.09
C ARG A 357 -16.61 -8.35 10.92
N SER A 358 -16.18 -9.58 11.23
CA SER A 358 -15.88 -10.58 10.21
C SER A 358 -17.12 -10.96 9.41
N GLN A 359 -18.26 -11.19 10.05
CA GLN A 359 -19.52 -11.49 9.36
C GLN A 359 -19.90 -10.36 8.38
N CYS A 360 -19.86 -9.10 8.80
CA CYS A 360 -20.12 -7.95 7.94
C CYS A 360 -19.10 -7.82 6.81
N ALA A 361 -17.82 -8.11 7.06
CA ALA A 361 -16.77 -8.05 6.04
C ALA A 361 -16.97 -9.09 4.93
N PHE A 362 -17.34 -10.32 5.28
CA PHE A 362 -17.65 -11.34 4.27
C PHE A 362 -18.94 -11.03 3.50
N LEU A 363 -19.95 -10.44 4.15
CA LEU A 363 -21.14 -9.96 3.44
C LEU A 363 -20.79 -8.80 2.48
N LEU A 364 -19.92 -7.89 2.90
CA LEU A 364 -19.41 -6.83 2.02
C LEU A 364 -18.68 -7.43 0.82
N GLN A 365 -17.83 -8.43 1.03
CA GLN A 365 -17.13 -9.14 -0.05
C GLN A 365 -18.12 -9.69 -1.08
N GLU A 366 -19.14 -10.42 -0.63
CA GLU A 366 -20.17 -10.98 -1.51
C GLU A 366 -20.85 -9.89 -2.33
N LYS A 367 -21.28 -8.79 -1.70
CA LYS A 367 -21.93 -7.68 -2.39
C LYS A 367 -21.02 -6.93 -3.35
N VAL A 368 -19.73 -6.83 -3.04
CA VAL A 368 -18.71 -6.23 -3.93
C VAL A 368 -18.48 -7.13 -5.14
N GLN A 369 -18.33 -8.43 -4.96
CA GLN A 369 -18.19 -9.41 -6.05
C GLN A 369 -19.41 -9.40 -6.99
N ASN A 370 -20.61 -9.30 -6.42
CA ASN A 370 -21.85 -9.19 -7.18
C ASN A 370 -22.08 -7.80 -7.80
N LYS A 371 -21.12 -6.87 -7.65
CA LYS A 371 -21.22 -5.48 -8.13
C LYS A 371 -22.42 -4.74 -7.54
N GLU A 372 -22.83 -5.10 -6.33
CA GLU A 372 -23.96 -4.49 -5.64
C GLU A 372 -23.60 -3.22 -4.86
N ILE A 373 -22.33 -2.95 -4.64
CA ILE A 373 -21.82 -1.75 -3.96
C ILE A 373 -21.31 -0.75 -4.98
N ALA A 374 -21.57 0.53 -4.74
CA ALA A 374 -21.02 1.64 -5.51
C ALA A 374 -20.40 2.69 -4.58
N VAL A 375 -19.32 3.29 -5.04
CA VAL A 375 -18.66 4.42 -4.36
C VAL A 375 -18.62 5.59 -5.33
N LYS A 376 -19.46 6.61 -5.08
CA LYS A 376 -19.56 7.76 -5.97
C LYS A 376 -18.32 8.64 -5.87
N ARG A 377 -17.90 9.17 -7.02
CA ARG A 377 -16.92 10.24 -7.12
C ARG A 377 -17.61 11.57 -6.83
N GLU A 378 -17.43 12.15 -5.65
CA GLU A 378 -17.82 13.54 -5.41
C GLU A 378 -16.71 14.49 -5.84
N HIS A 379 -17.10 15.65 -6.38
CA HIS A 379 -16.17 16.72 -6.81
C HIS A 379 -15.30 17.28 -5.67
N GLU A 380 -15.67 17.03 -4.41
CA GLU A 380 -14.93 17.49 -3.22
C GLU A 380 -14.15 16.39 -2.50
N GLN A 381 -14.34 15.12 -2.84
CA GLN A 381 -13.54 14.04 -2.28
C GLN A 381 -12.21 14.01 -3.02
N ARG A 382 -11.16 14.29 -2.26
CA ARG A 382 -9.78 14.21 -2.71
C ARG A 382 -9.52 12.84 -3.32
N ASP A 383 -8.77 12.77 -4.40
CA ASP A 383 -8.22 11.51 -4.94
C ASP A 383 -7.51 10.68 -3.87
N GLU A 384 -7.17 11.29 -2.75
CA GLU A 384 -6.59 10.71 -1.55
C GLU A 384 -7.52 9.73 -0.83
N ASP A 385 -8.79 10.08 -0.56
CA ASP A 385 -9.75 9.18 0.10
C ASP A 385 -10.03 7.93 -0.75
N ARG A 386 -10.00 8.06 -2.06
CA ARG A 386 -10.10 6.92 -2.98
C ARG A 386 -8.88 6.00 -2.84
N ARG A 387 -7.68 6.55 -2.85
CA ARG A 387 -6.43 5.78 -2.70
C ARG A 387 -6.37 5.07 -1.36
N ILE A 388 -6.73 5.77 -0.29
CA ILE A 388 -6.77 5.21 1.05
C ILE A 388 -7.76 4.04 1.09
N LEU A 389 -8.97 4.21 0.55
CA LEU A 389 -9.95 3.12 0.51
C LEU A 389 -9.47 1.92 -0.33
N GLU A 390 -8.93 2.16 -1.52
CA GLU A 390 -8.39 1.10 -2.37
C GLU A 390 -7.26 0.36 -1.65
N GLN A 391 -6.37 1.08 -0.95
CA GLN A 391 -5.30 0.51 -0.15
C GLN A 391 -5.85 -0.33 1.00
N GLU A 392 -6.86 0.15 1.73
CA GLU A 392 -7.51 -0.57 2.83
C GLU A 392 -8.17 -1.86 2.32
N LEU A 393 -8.93 -1.81 1.23
CA LEU A 393 -9.58 -2.98 0.63
C LEU A 393 -8.55 -4.02 0.15
N MET A 394 -7.50 -3.59 -0.55
CA MET A 394 -6.44 -4.48 -1.04
C MET A 394 -5.62 -5.14 0.07
N ASN A 395 -5.59 -4.54 1.25
CA ASN A 395 -4.85 -5.06 2.39
C ASN A 395 -5.72 -5.75 3.44
N THR A 396 -6.96 -6.07 3.10
CA THR A 396 -7.85 -6.87 3.97
C THR A 396 -7.64 -8.35 3.71
N TYR A 397 -7.13 -9.06 4.72
CA TYR A 397 -6.79 -10.48 4.60
C TYR A 397 -7.70 -11.37 5.48
N ILE A 398 -7.97 -12.57 4.98
CA ILE A 398 -8.60 -13.64 5.73
C ILE A 398 -7.57 -14.20 6.73
N ASP A 399 -7.95 -14.38 8.00
CA ASP A 399 -7.07 -14.98 9.00
C ASP A 399 -7.22 -16.51 8.97
N GLU A 400 -6.25 -17.20 8.33
CA GLU A 400 -6.22 -18.66 8.21
C GLU A 400 -5.88 -19.37 9.54
N ARG A 401 -5.49 -18.64 10.59
CA ARG A 401 -5.14 -19.20 11.89
C ARG A 401 -6.35 -19.46 12.79
N SER A 402 -7.54 -19.45 12.22
CA SER A 402 -8.77 -19.81 12.92
C SER A 402 -8.74 -21.31 13.30
N VAL A 403 -8.28 -21.58 14.52
CA VAL A 403 -8.18 -22.95 15.09
C VAL A 403 -9.57 -23.55 15.33
N ASP A 404 -10.60 -22.71 15.37
CA ASP A 404 -11.98 -23.07 15.70
C ASP A 404 -12.91 -23.27 14.47
N GLY A 405 -12.34 -23.26 13.26
CA GLY A 405 -13.08 -23.43 12.01
C GLY A 405 -14.02 -22.28 11.65
N LYS A 406 -13.87 -21.11 12.30
CA LYS A 406 -14.68 -19.92 12.03
C LYS A 406 -14.01 -18.99 11.02
N SER A 407 -14.77 -18.43 10.11
CA SER A 407 -14.29 -17.42 9.19
C SER A 407 -13.98 -16.11 9.92
N ARG A 408 -12.79 -15.58 9.71
CA ARG A 408 -12.31 -14.35 10.35
C ARG A 408 -11.48 -13.53 9.40
N ILE A 409 -11.58 -12.20 9.47
CA ILE A 409 -10.62 -11.28 8.89
C ILE A 409 -9.54 -10.92 9.90
N GLU A 410 -8.34 -10.59 9.43
CA GLU A 410 -7.24 -10.27 10.35
C GLU A 410 -7.55 -9.06 11.24
N PRO A 411 -6.92 -8.97 12.43
CA PRO A 411 -7.08 -7.84 13.34
C PRO A 411 -6.65 -6.51 12.71
N LYS A 412 -7.36 -5.42 13.06
CA LYS A 412 -7.04 -4.04 12.58
C LYS A 412 -5.58 -3.67 12.81
N ASP A 413 -4.98 -4.05 13.93
CA ASP A 413 -3.62 -3.67 14.28
C ASP A 413 -2.59 -4.20 13.27
N LYS A 414 -2.76 -5.42 12.79
CA LYS A 414 -1.87 -5.98 11.75
C LYS A 414 -2.00 -5.26 10.42
N MET A 415 -3.22 -4.88 10.07
CA MET A 415 -3.45 -4.08 8.88
C MET A 415 -2.85 -2.69 9.05
N LYS A 416 -3.04 -2.04 10.20
CA LYS A 416 -2.45 -0.74 10.55
C LYS A 416 -0.92 -0.76 10.48
N GLU A 417 -0.27 -1.82 10.98
CA GLU A 417 1.19 -2.01 10.85
C GLU A 417 1.64 -2.08 9.38
N ARG A 418 0.83 -2.68 8.51
CA ARG A 418 1.16 -2.89 7.10
C ARG A 418 0.94 -1.65 6.25
N ILE A 419 -0.19 -0.93 6.45
CA ILE A 419 -0.56 0.21 5.61
C ILE A 419 -0.23 1.58 6.22
N GLY A 420 0.19 1.63 7.50
CA GLY A 420 0.61 2.86 8.17
C GLY A 420 -0.49 3.66 8.84
N HIS A 421 -1.77 3.34 8.63
CA HIS A 421 -2.93 4.03 9.22
C HIS A 421 -4.04 3.04 9.59
N SER A 422 -5.04 3.51 10.36
CA SER A 422 -6.24 2.72 10.67
C SER A 422 -7.14 2.58 9.44
N PRO A 423 -7.78 1.40 9.21
CA PRO A 423 -8.68 1.17 8.06
C PRO A 423 -10.08 1.76 8.25
N ASP A 424 -10.16 3.04 8.60
CA ASP A 424 -11.39 3.69 9.03
C ASP A 424 -12.41 3.85 7.89
N LEU A 425 -11.97 3.98 6.63
CA LEU A 425 -12.86 4.05 5.46
C LEU A 425 -13.51 2.70 5.16
N LEU A 426 -12.74 1.63 5.24
CA LEU A 426 -13.23 0.27 5.10
C LEU A 426 -14.18 -0.11 6.24
N ASP A 427 -13.84 0.26 7.49
CA ASP A 427 -14.69 -0.05 8.62
C ASP A 427 -16.08 0.57 8.49
N THR A 428 -16.22 1.79 7.95
CA THR A 428 -17.53 2.35 7.63
C THR A 428 -18.28 1.53 6.56
N MET A 429 -17.59 0.90 5.62
CA MET A 429 -18.23 0.01 4.64
C MET A 429 -18.66 -1.32 5.27
N ILE A 430 -17.83 -1.89 6.14
CA ILE A 430 -18.14 -3.10 6.90
C ILE A 430 -19.38 -2.86 7.77
N MET A 431 -19.41 -1.77 8.53
CA MET A 431 -20.53 -1.39 9.39
C MET A 431 -21.83 -1.16 8.61
N ARG A 432 -21.76 -0.67 7.35
CA ARG A 432 -22.94 -0.53 6.47
C ARG A 432 -23.65 -1.86 6.20
N MET A 433 -22.96 -2.98 6.35
CA MET A 433 -23.56 -4.32 6.16
C MET A 433 -24.41 -4.76 7.35
N TYR A 434 -24.26 -4.13 8.50
CA TYR A 434 -25.00 -4.51 9.72
C TYR A 434 -26.53 -4.43 9.58
N PRO A 435 -27.13 -3.37 9.01
CA PRO A 435 -28.58 -3.32 8.74
C PRO A 435 -29.09 -4.52 7.93
N TYR A 436 -28.33 -5.02 6.97
CA TYR A 436 -28.73 -6.20 6.18
C TYR A 436 -28.82 -7.46 7.03
N LEU A 437 -27.89 -7.65 7.97
CA LEU A 437 -27.93 -8.77 8.89
C LEU A 437 -29.14 -8.72 9.83
N LEU A 438 -29.73 -7.52 10.04
CA LEU A 438 -30.93 -7.33 10.82
C LEU A 438 -32.23 -7.46 9.98
N GLY A 439 -32.12 -7.93 8.74
CA GLY A 439 -33.26 -8.19 7.86
C GLY A 439 -33.75 -7.00 7.04
N GLU A 440 -32.98 -5.92 6.96
CA GLU A 440 -33.31 -4.81 6.06
C GLU A 440 -32.93 -5.14 4.62
N THR A 441 -33.88 -5.03 3.71
CA THR A 441 -33.65 -5.09 2.27
C THR A 441 -33.78 -3.71 1.67
N ASP A 442 -32.92 -3.36 0.73
CA ASP A 442 -33.18 -2.22 -0.15
C ASP A 442 -34.40 -2.57 -1.01
N SER A 443 -35.41 -1.70 -1.06
CA SER A 443 -36.68 -1.91 -1.74
C SER A 443 -36.61 -2.17 -3.26
N THR A 444 -35.41 -2.29 -3.81
CA THR A 444 -35.13 -2.66 -5.19
C THR A 444 -34.97 -4.17 -5.41
N ASP A 445 -34.84 -4.99 -4.35
CA ASP A 445 -34.70 -6.45 -4.48
C ASP A 445 -36.08 -7.16 -4.66
N ASN A 446 -37.20 -6.44 -4.44
CA ASN A 446 -38.52 -7.02 -4.57
C ASN A 446 -39.04 -7.12 -6.01
N ASP A 447 -38.37 -6.53 -7.00
CA ASP A 447 -38.83 -6.55 -8.40
C ASP A 447 -38.39 -7.78 -9.22
N LEU A 448 -37.68 -8.74 -8.61
CA LEU A 448 -37.15 -9.89 -9.34
C LEU A 448 -37.66 -11.28 -8.89
N ASN A 449 -38.71 -11.37 -8.08
CA ASN A 449 -39.33 -12.69 -7.83
C ASN A 449 -40.87 -12.63 -7.70
N PRO A 450 -41.59 -12.75 -8.81
CA PRO A 450 -42.99 -13.12 -8.80
C PRO A 450 -43.19 -14.62 -9.07
N ILE A 451 -42.57 -15.51 -8.29
CA ILE A 451 -42.94 -16.94 -8.32
C ILE A 451 -42.69 -17.52 -6.91
N THR A 452 -43.71 -17.52 -6.11
CA THR A 452 -44.19 -18.70 -5.33
C THR A 452 -45.39 -18.22 -4.50
N ARG A 453 -46.53 -18.52 -5.00
CA ARG A 453 -47.70 -18.89 -4.20
C ARG A 453 -47.76 -20.39 -4.16
#